data_55d8afa18cf7ba2789dfe84d766a9752
#
_entry.id   55d8afa18cf7ba2789dfe84d766a9752
#
_cell.length_a   1.000
_cell.length_b   1.000
_cell.length_c   1.000
_cell.angle_alpha   90.00
_cell.angle_beta   90.00
_cell.angle_gamma   90.00
#
_symmetry.space_group_name_H-M   'P 1'
#
loop_
_entity.id
_entity.type
_entity.pdbx_description
1 polymer ?
#
loop_
_entity_poly.entity_id
_entity_poly.type
_entity_poly.pdbx_seq_one_letter_code
_entity_poly.pdbx_strand_id
1 'polypeptide(L)'
;MTKIRAIIFDMDGVLIDAKDWHFEALNRALNLFGFNISRYDHLVTFDGLPTRKKLEMLSREQHLPPELHPFLNELKQSYTIETVHAKCKPRFQHEYAMSRLKADGYKLAVASNSVRQSVELMMEKSQLRGYLDAIVSNQDVAKAKPAPDIYLKAAASMGVKPAECLVLEDNPNGIASAKAAGCQLMVIHDTNDVTYDRIVAEIKSPAPTTRT
;
A
#
# COMPACT_ATOMS: atom_id res chain seq x y z
N MET A 1 -4.05 -27.46 -2.82
CA MET A 1 -3.89 -25.98 -2.70
C MET A 1 -4.74 -25.51 -1.53
N THR A 2 -4.22 -24.57 -0.74
CA THR A 2 -4.99 -23.98 0.37
C THR A 2 -6.11 -23.11 -0.19
N LYS A 3 -7.33 -23.27 0.32
CA LYS A 3 -8.48 -22.45 -0.13
C LYS A 3 -8.30 -21.02 0.32
N ILE A 4 -8.36 -20.06 -0.59
CA ILE A 4 -8.35 -18.62 -0.28
C ILE A 4 -9.64 -18.25 0.45
N ARG A 5 -9.51 -17.49 1.54
CA ARG A 5 -10.60 -17.00 2.39
C ARG A 5 -10.57 -15.49 2.57
N ALA A 6 -9.41 -14.87 2.31
CA ALA A 6 -9.24 -13.44 2.45
C ALA A 6 -8.41 -12.86 1.30
N ILE A 7 -8.67 -11.59 0.99
CA ILE A 7 -7.94 -10.83 -0.01
C ILE A 7 -7.39 -9.58 0.71
N ILE A 8 -6.09 -9.36 0.56
CA ILE A 8 -5.41 -8.21 1.15
C ILE A 8 -4.88 -7.35 0.01
N PHE A 9 -5.32 -6.13 -0.04
CA PHE A 9 -4.89 -5.15 -1.03
C PHE A 9 -3.76 -4.29 -0.45
N ASP A 10 -2.67 -4.10 -1.19
CA ASP A 10 -1.91 -2.88 -1.01
C ASP A 10 -2.77 -1.68 -1.42
N MET A 11 -2.37 -0.48 -1.03
CA MET A 11 -3.13 0.73 -1.32
C MET A 11 -2.55 1.52 -2.49
N ASP A 12 -1.29 1.96 -2.35
CA ASP A 12 -0.67 2.91 -3.27
C ASP A 12 -0.17 2.20 -4.54
N GLY A 13 -0.80 2.44 -5.69
CA GLY A 13 -0.52 1.74 -6.95
C GLY A 13 -1.42 0.52 -7.20
N VAL A 14 -2.20 0.09 -6.21
CA VAL A 14 -3.19 -1.00 -6.33
C VAL A 14 -4.62 -0.44 -6.30
N LEU A 15 -5.06 0.12 -5.20
CA LEU A 15 -6.41 0.71 -5.07
C LEU A 15 -6.42 2.20 -5.40
N ILE A 16 -5.36 2.91 -5.09
CA ILE A 16 -5.23 4.35 -5.28
C ILE A 16 -3.96 4.63 -6.10
N ASP A 17 -4.10 5.39 -7.17
CA ASP A 17 -2.96 5.87 -7.95
C ASP A 17 -2.32 7.09 -7.26
N ALA A 18 -1.65 6.83 -6.13
CA ALA A 18 -1.12 7.87 -5.24
C ALA A 18 0.40 8.03 -5.29
N LYS A 19 1.12 7.31 -6.14
CA LYS A 19 2.59 7.38 -6.22
C LYS A 19 3.07 8.81 -6.47
N ASP A 20 2.49 9.48 -7.46
CA ASP A 20 2.83 10.86 -7.78
C ASP A 20 2.40 11.83 -6.67
N TRP A 21 1.30 11.58 -5.97
CA TRP A 21 0.88 12.42 -4.85
C TRP A 21 1.88 12.39 -3.69
N HIS A 22 2.41 11.22 -3.38
CA HIS A 22 3.44 11.06 -2.35
C HIS A 22 4.77 11.70 -2.75
N PHE A 23 5.12 11.63 -4.04
CA PHE A 23 6.29 12.30 -4.59
C PHE A 23 6.16 13.83 -4.51
N GLU A 24 5.05 14.36 -5.02
CA GLU A 24 4.76 15.81 -5.00
C GLU A 24 4.73 16.36 -3.57
N ALA A 25 4.04 15.67 -2.65
CA ALA A 25 3.93 16.09 -1.25
C ALA A 25 5.29 16.11 -0.53
N LEU A 26 6.14 15.11 -0.78
CA LEU A 26 7.48 15.07 -0.17
C LEU A 26 8.38 16.17 -0.74
N ASN A 27 8.43 16.33 -2.06
CA ASN A 27 9.24 17.39 -2.68
C ASN A 27 8.76 18.79 -2.31
N ARG A 28 7.45 19.00 -2.18
CA ARG A 28 6.89 20.28 -1.71
C ARG A 28 7.40 20.63 -0.30
N ALA A 29 7.54 19.63 0.58
CA ALA A 29 8.10 19.82 1.91
C ALA A 29 9.62 20.05 1.86
N LEU A 30 10.36 19.25 1.11
CA LEU A 30 11.81 19.31 0.98
C LEU A 30 12.29 20.64 0.35
N ASN A 31 11.59 21.12 -0.67
CA ASN A 31 11.93 22.34 -1.41
C ASN A 31 11.97 23.59 -0.50
N LEU A 32 11.22 23.61 0.59
CA LEU A 32 11.29 24.72 1.57
C LEU A 32 12.67 24.87 2.23
N PHE A 33 13.46 23.81 2.21
CA PHE A 33 14.80 23.75 2.79
C PHE A 33 15.89 23.55 1.74
N GLY A 34 15.57 23.70 0.44
CA GLY A 34 16.53 23.56 -0.65
C GLY A 34 16.88 22.12 -1.04
N PHE A 35 16.15 21.13 -0.52
CA PHE A 35 16.31 19.71 -0.89
C PHE A 35 15.25 19.26 -1.88
N ASN A 36 15.57 18.23 -2.67
CA ASN A 36 14.59 17.58 -3.55
C ASN A 36 14.99 16.15 -3.86
N ILE A 37 14.03 15.38 -4.37
CA ILE A 37 14.22 14.05 -4.94
C ILE A 37 13.87 14.15 -6.40
N SER A 38 14.71 13.64 -7.31
CA SER A 38 14.36 13.55 -8.73
C SER A 38 13.22 12.53 -8.93
N ARG A 39 12.47 12.66 -10.04
CA ARG A 39 11.45 11.65 -10.36
C ARG A 39 12.07 10.27 -10.61
N TYR A 40 13.26 10.22 -11.18
CA TYR A 40 13.98 8.99 -11.38
C TYR A 40 14.33 8.31 -10.05
N ASP A 41 14.94 9.04 -9.12
CA ASP A 41 15.31 8.52 -7.80
C ASP A 41 14.05 8.09 -7.02
N HIS A 42 12.94 8.85 -7.15
CA HIS A 42 11.69 8.45 -6.53
C HIS A 42 11.24 7.07 -7.00
N LEU A 43 11.21 6.81 -8.29
CA LEU A 43 10.72 5.56 -8.86
C LEU A 43 11.66 4.37 -8.60
N VAL A 44 12.98 4.61 -8.63
CA VAL A 44 13.99 3.53 -8.54
C VAL A 44 14.36 3.20 -7.09
N THR A 45 14.44 4.23 -6.23
CA THR A 45 15.04 4.11 -4.89
C THR A 45 14.04 4.31 -3.77
N PHE A 46 13.12 5.28 -3.93
CA PHE A 46 12.28 5.74 -2.82
C PHE A 46 10.84 5.20 -2.85
N ASP A 47 10.36 4.67 -3.98
CA ASP A 47 8.98 4.19 -4.09
C ASP A 47 8.69 3.04 -3.11
N GLY A 48 7.47 3.05 -2.54
CA GLY A 48 7.05 2.05 -1.55
C GLY A 48 7.71 2.15 -0.17
N LEU A 49 8.72 3.01 0.02
CA LEU A 49 9.36 3.20 1.33
C LEU A 49 8.56 4.16 2.23
N PRO A 50 8.51 3.92 3.56
CA PRO A 50 7.99 4.88 4.52
C PRO A 50 8.79 6.21 4.48
N THR A 51 8.13 7.34 4.70
CA THR A 51 8.76 8.68 4.66
C THR A 51 9.99 8.76 5.55
N ARG A 52 9.94 8.20 6.76
CA ARG A 52 11.10 8.17 7.68
C ARG A 52 12.35 7.58 7.01
N LYS A 53 12.21 6.46 6.30
CA LYS A 53 13.33 5.83 5.59
C LYS A 53 13.87 6.72 4.48
N LYS A 54 13.00 7.38 3.73
CA LYS A 54 13.40 8.34 2.69
C LYS A 54 14.22 9.49 3.28
N LEU A 55 13.79 10.06 4.39
CA LEU A 55 14.51 11.14 5.08
C LEU A 55 15.86 10.68 5.64
N GLU A 56 15.94 9.47 6.22
CA GLU A 56 17.20 8.86 6.67
C GLU A 56 18.21 8.71 5.51
N MET A 57 17.74 8.32 4.33
CA MET A 57 18.58 8.21 3.12
C MET A 57 19.05 9.58 2.64
N LEU A 58 18.16 10.58 2.59
CA LEU A 58 18.52 11.94 2.21
C LEU A 58 19.55 12.57 3.18
N SER A 59 19.48 12.23 4.46
CA SER A 59 20.53 12.67 5.41
C SER A 59 21.89 12.09 5.09
N ARG A 60 21.97 10.87 4.60
CA ARG A 60 23.24 10.24 4.20
C ARG A 60 23.75 10.75 2.86
N GLU A 61 22.87 10.98 1.91
CA GLU A 61 23.22 11.26 0.51
C GLU A 61 23.33 12.77 0.24
N GLN A 62 22.47 13.57 0.86
CA GLN A 62 22.37 15.01 0.61
C GLN A 62 22.61 15.87 1.85
N HIS A 63 23.04 15.27 2.97
CA HIS A 63 23.28 15.97 4.24
C HIS A 63 22.04 16.70 4.80
N LEU A 64 20.84 16.15 4.57
CA LEU A 64 19.62 16.67 5.18
C LEU A 64 19.74 16.60 6.72
N PRO A 65 19.60 17.70 7.46
CA PRO A 65 19.69 17.69 8.92
C PRO A 65 18.64 16.76 9.54
N PRO A 66 19.05 15.78 10.39
CA PRO A 66 18.09 14.84 11.02
C PRO A 66 17.05 15.53 11.90
N GLU A 67 17.37 16.71 12.43
CA GLU A 67 16.48 17.53 13.26
C GLU A 67 15.23 18.00 12.49
N LEU A 68 15.31 18.09 11.15
CA LEU A 68 14.20 18.45 10.29
C LEU A 68 13.24 17.27 10.00
N HIS A 69 13.64 16.02 10.28
CA HIS A 69 12.84 14.85 9.94
C HIS A 69 11.42 14.88 10.52
N PRO A 70 11.20 15.19 11.81
CA PRO A 70 9.83 15.25 12.36
C PRO A 70 8.98 16.30 11.64
N PHE A 71 9.51 17.51 11.46
CA PHE A 71 8.80 18.59 10.78
C PHE A 71 8.48 18.27 9.31
N LEU A 72 9.47 17.76 8.55
CA LEU A 72 9.27 17.38 7.16
C LEU A 72 8.24 16.25 7.01
N ASN A 73 8.21 15.30 7.95
CA ASN A 73 7.24 14.23 7.95
C ASN A 73 5.81 14.75 8.19
N GLU A 74 5.62 15.66 9.15
CA GLU A 74 4.34 16.31 9.42
C GLU A 74 3.88 17.16 8.24
N LEU A 75 4.76 17.96 7.67
CA LEU A 75 4.45 18.81 6.52
C LEU A 75 4.09 18.00 5.28
N LYS A 76 4.87 16.95 4.98
CA LYS A 76 4.54 15.98 3.91
C LYS A 76 3.17 15.35 4.14
N GLN A 77 2.86 14.99 5.39
CA GLN A 77 1.57 14.41 5.73
C GLN A 77 0.42 15.41 5.45
N SER A 78 0.59 16.66 5.84
CA SER A 78 -0.40 17.72 5.58
C SER A 78 -0.63 17.90 4.07
N TYR A 79 0.43 17.94 3.27
CA TYR A 79 0.33 18.05 1.81
C TYR A 79 -0.29 16.80 1.18
N THR A 80 -0.03 15.61 1.73
CA THR A 80 -0.69 14.37 1.28
C THR A 80 -2.19 14.45 1.52
N ILE A 81 -2.62 14.86 2.70
CA ILE A 81 -4.04 15.01 3.07
C ILE A 81 -4.73 16.02 2.15
N GLU A 82 -4.11 17.18 1.91
CA GLU A 82 -4.59 18.20 0.97
C GLU A 82 -4.83 17.59 -0.43
N THR A 83 -3.84 16.85 -0.94
CA THR A 83 -3.91 16.21 -2.25
C THR A 83 -5.00 15.13 -2.31
N VAL A 84 -5.14 14.32 -1.26
CA VAL A 84 -6.18 13.29 -1.16
C VAL A 84 -7.57 13.93 -1.21
N HIS A 85 -7.79 15.03 -0.49
CA HIS A 85 -9.07 15.75 -0.55
C HIS A 85 -9.40 16.26 -1.96
N ALA A 86 -8.40 16.70 -2.71
CA ALA A 86 -8.58 17.25 -4.05
C ALA A 86 -8.73 16.16 -5.14
N LYS A 87 -7.92 15.11 -5.07
CA LYS A 87 -7.74 14.15 -6.19
C LYS A 87 -8.37 12.78 -5.94
N CYS A 88 -8.49 12.30 -4.69
CA CYS A 88 -8.99 10.96 -4.41
C CYS A 88 -10.51 10.88 -4.64
N LYS A 89 -10.93 9.97 -5.50
CA LYS A 89 -12.33 9.78 -5.90
C LYS A 89 -12.67 8.29 -5.99
N PRO A 90 -13.95 7.94 -5.83
CA PRO A 90 -14.42 6.57 -6.06
C PRO A 90 -14.14 6.10 -7.49
N ARG A 91 -13.85 4.81 -7.63
CA ARG A 91 -13.72 4.12 -8.90
C ARG A 91 -14.70 2.95 -8.91
N PHE A 92 -15.69 3.02 -9.79
CA PHE A 92 -16.75 2.01 -9.90
C PHE A 92 -16.19 0.58 -9.98
N GLN A 93 -15.11 0.38 -10.74
CA GLN A 93 -14.47 -0.92 -10.91
C GLN A 93 -14.02 -1.54 -9.56
N HIS A 94 -13.42 -0.74 -8.69
CA HIS A 94 -12.94 -1.20 -7.38
C HIS A 94 -14.10 -1.46 -6.42
N GLU A 95 -15.09 -0.56 -6.40
CA GLU A 95 -16.32 -0.75 -5.61
C GLU A 95 -17.05 -2.04 -6.04
N TYR A 96 -17.24 -2.24 -7.35
CA TYR A 96 -17.85 -3.44 -7.90
C TYR A 96 -17.08 -4.70 -7.50
N ALA A 97 -15.74 -4.70 -7.69
CA ALA A 97 -14.91 -5.83 -7.34
C ALA A 97 -15.02 -6.18 -5.84
N MET A 98 -14.87 -5.20 -4.94
CA MET A 98 -14.96 -5.43 -3.50
C MET A 98 -16.36 -5.88 -3.06
N SER A 99 -17.41 -5.26 -3.60
CA SER A 99 -18.80 -5.65 -3.33
C SER A 99 -19.05 -7.11 -3.70
N ARG A 100 -18.62 -7.55 -4.90
CA ARG A 100 -18.77 -8.92 -5.36
C ARG A 100 -17.96 -9.90 -4.52
N LEU A 101 -16.71 -9.57 -4.19
CA LEU A 101 -15.87 -10.41 -3.33
C LEU A 101 -16.45 -10.57 -1.92
N LYS A 102 -17.06 -9.52 -1.35
CA LYS A 102 -17.80 -9.61 -0.07
C LYS A 102 -19.03 -10.52 -0.20
N ALA A 103 -19.80 -10.39 -1.28
CA ALA A 103 -20.96 -11.25 -1.53
C ALA A 103 -20.57 -12.73 -1.68
N ASP A 104 -19.38 -13.02 -2.24
CA ASP A 104 -18.82 -14.37 -2.33
C ASP A 104 -18.25 -14.90 -0.98
N GLY A 105 -18.30 -14.09 0.08
CA GLY A 105 -17.90 -14.47 1.44
C GLY A 105 -16.42 -14.29 1.74
N TYR A 106 -15.65 -13.61 0.90
CA TYR A 106 -14.25 -13.28 1.20
C TYR A 106 -14.15 -12.18 2.25
N LYS A 107 -13.15 -12.29 3.13
CA LYS A 107 -12.72 -11.20 4.00
C LYS A 107 -11.78 -10.29 3.23
N LEU A 108 -11.92 -8.98 3.41
CA LEU A 108 -11.13 -7.98 2.69
C LEU A 108 -10.35 -7.10 3.65
N ALA A 109 -9.09 -6.86 3.36
CA ALA A 109 -8.27 -5.93 4.12
C ALA A 109 -7.41 -5.04 3.21
N VAL A 110 -7.01 -3.89 3.75
CA VAL A 110 -5.96 -3.06 3.16
C VAL A 110 -4.73 -3.10 4.08
N ALA A 111 -3.52 -3.17 3.47
CA ALA A 111 -2.24 -3.21 4.19
C ALA A 111 -1.22 -2.31 3.47
N SER A 112 -0.90 -1.14 4.04
CA SER A 112 -0.08 -0.11 3.40
C SER A 112 1.06 0.40 4.28
N ASN A 113 2.19 0.75 3.65
CA ASN A 113 3.30 1.46 4.29
C ASN A 113 3.00 2.94 4.58
N SER A 114 1.82 3.43 4.24
CA SER A 114 1.35 4.78 4.58
C SER A 114 0.90 4.84 6.05
N VAL A 115 0.85 6.06 6.63
CA VAL A 115 0.34 6.28 7.99
C VAL A 115 -1.18 6.06 8.03
N ARG A 116 -1.71 5.63 9.18
CA ARG A 116 -3.11 5.25 9.37
C ARG A 116 -4.09 6.33 8.88
N GLN A 117 -3.84 7.58 9.23
CA GLN A 117 -4.70 8.69 8.81
C GLN A 117 -4.85 8.79 7.28
N SER A 118 -3.76 8.60 6.53
CA SER A 118 -3.82 8.59 5.06
C SER A 118 -4.59 7.39 4.52
N VAL A 119 -4.36 6.20 5.10
CA VAL A 119 -5.04 4.98 4.65
C VAL A 119 -6.54 5.10 4.87
N GLU A 120 -6.96 5.50 6.06
CA GLU A 120 -8.38 5.66 6.39
C GLU A 120 -9.06 6.71 5.50
N LEU A 121 -8.44 7.90 5.35
CA LEU A 121 -8.97 8.96 4.51
C LEU A 121 -9.09 8.52 3.02
N MET A 122 -8.06 7.85 2.48
CA MET A 122 -8.12 7.36 1.10
C MET A 122 -9.20 6.30 0.91
N MET A 123 -9.37 5.37 1.86
CA MET A 123 -10.44 4.37 1.81
C MET A 123 -11.84 4.99 1.94
N GLU A 124 -12.00 6.02 2.75
CA GLU A 124 -13.26 6.78 2.86
C GLU A 124 -13.55 7.54 1.55
N LYS A 125 -12.58 8.32 1.05
CA LYS A 125 -12.74 9.12 -0.17
C LYS A 125 -12.98 8.27 -1.42
N SER A 126 -12.41 7.09 -1.49
CA SER A 126 -12.64 6.13 -2.57
C SER A 126 -13.91 5.28 -2.38
N GLN A 127 -14.66 5.46 -1.28
CA GLN A 127 -15.85 4.69 -0.90
C GLN A 127 -15.60 3.19 -0.70
N LEU A 128 -14.35 2.81 -0.43
CA LEU A 128 -13.97 1.41 -0.23
C LEU A 128 -13.99 0.97 1.24
N ARG A 129 -14.01 1.95 2.19
CA ARG A 129 -13.93 1.67 3.63
C ARG A 129 -14.98 0.68 4.12
N GLY A 130 -16.21 0.78 3.61
CA GLY A 130 -17.34 -0.06 4.02
C GLY A 130 -17.21 -1.55 3.67
N TYR A 131 -16.34 -1.91 2.75
CA TYR A 131 -16.09 -3.31 2.36
C TYR A 131 -14.99 -3.98 3.17
N LEU A 132 -14.17 -3.22 3.91
CA LEU A 132 -12.98 -3.71 4.57
C LEU A 132 -13.27 -4.26 5.98
N ASP A 133 -12.85 -5.48 6.24
CA ASP A 133 -12.86 -6.12 7.56
C ASP A 133 -11.67 -5.65 8.42
N ALA A 134 -10.55 -5.26 7.78
CA ALA A 134 -9.37 -4.74 8.47
C ALA A 134 -8.63 -3.68 7.66
N ILE A 135 -8.01 -2.73 8.37
CA ILE A 135 -7.04 -1.78 7.84
C ILE A 135 -5.76 -1.92 8.66
N VAL A 136 -4.62 -2.11 7.98
CA VAL A 136 -3.30 -2.18 8.62
C VAL A 136 -2.37 -1.17 7.96
N SER A 137 -1.81 -0.29 8.76
CA SER A 137 -0.88 0.76 8.38
C SER A 137 0.54 0.45 8.87
N ASN A 138 1.51 1.25 8.49
CA ASN A 138 2.88 1.15 9.01
C ASN A 138 2.97 1.40 10.52
N GLN A 139 1.97 2.04 11.13
CA GLN A 139 1.92 2.33 12.57
C GLN A 139 1.41 1.15 13.42
N ASP A 140 0.88 0.11 12.78
CA ASP A 140 0.33 -1.08 13.45
C ASP A 140 1.35 -2.21 13.60
N VAL A 141 2.55 -2.02 13.04
CA VAL A 141 3.59 -3.05 12.97
C VAL A 141 4.95 -2.49 13.37
N ALA A 142 5.81 -3.34 13.90
CA ALA A 142 7.16 -2.94 14.27
C ALA A 142 8.05 -2.69 13.04
N LYS A 143 7.87 -3.48 11.99
CA LYS A 143 8.65 -3.39 10.76
C LYS A 143 7.71 -3.26 9.55
N ALA A 144 7.91 -2.18 8.79
CA ALA A 144 7.21 -1.95 7.53
C ALA A 144 7.72 -2.90 6.42
N LYS A 145 6.99 -2.98 5.29
CA LYS A 145 7.45 -3.71 4.09
C LYS A 145 8.89 -3.26 3.74
N PRO A 146 9.80 -4.17 3.42
CA PRO A 146 9.58 -5.55 2.98
C PRO A 146 9.47 -6.61 4.09
N ALA A 147 9.45 -6.25 5.39
CA ALA A 147 9.20 -7.22 6.44
C ALA A 147 7.76 -7.79 6.35
N PRO A 148 7.52 -9.05 6.76
CA PRO A 148 6.21 -9.71 6.60
C PRO A 148 5.13 -9.18 7.54
N ASP A 149 5.49 -8.40 8.55
CA ASP A 149 4.69 -8.05 9.71
C ASP A 149 3.30 -7.52 9.34
N ILE A 150 3.21 -6.68 8.29
CA ILE A 150 1.96 -6.03 7.91
C ILE A 150 0.94 -7.03 7.35
N TYR A 151 1.37 -8.00 6.54
CA TYR A 151 0.48 -9.03 6.01
C TYR A 151 0.14 -10.09 7.05
N LEU A 152 1.08 -10.44 7.93
CA LEU A 152 0.80 -11.30 9.09
C LEU A 152 -0.25 -10.65 10.00
N LYS A 153 -0.12 -9.35 10.27
CA LYS A 153 -1.10 -8.60 11.07
C LYS A 153 -2.47 -8.54 10.40
N ALA A 154 -2.52 -8.29 9.08
CA ALA A 154 -3.77 -8.26 8.33
C ALA A 154 -4.50 -9.61 8.35
N ALA A 155 -3.78 -10.71 8.12
CA ALA A 155 -4.32 -12.06 8.20
C ALA A 155 -4.87 -12.37 9.61
N ALA A 156 -4.09 -12.05 10.66
CA ALA A 156 -4.50 -12.25 12.04
C ALA A 156 -5.75 -11.42 12.41
N SER A 157 -5.83 -10.15 11.96
CA SER A 157 -6.98 -9.28 12.21
C SER A 157 -8.27 -9.82 11.57
N MET A 158 -8.15 -10.58 10.50
CA MET A 158 -9.28 -11.25 9.84
C MET A 158 -9.54 -12.67 10.35
N GLY A 159 -8.71 -13.21 11.26
CA GLY A 159 -8.84 -14.58 11.78
C GLY A 159 -8.61 -15.66 10.73
N VAL A 160 -7.65 -15.44 9.81
CA VAL A 160 -7.25 -16.39 8.77
C VAL A 160 -5.75 -16.63 8.80
N LYS A 161 -5.31 -17.76 8.23
CA LYS A 161 -3.88 -18.06 8.09
C LYS A 161 -3.31 -17.30 6.87
N PRO A 162 -2.03 -16.87 6.88
CA PRO A 162 -1.40 -16.22 5.74
C PRO A 162 -1.57 -17.00 4.42
N ALA A 163 -1.41 -18.32 4.44
CA ALA A 163 -1.59 -19.18 3.26
C ALA A 163 -3.04 -19.20 2.72
N GLU A 164 -4.03 -18.71 3.47
CA GLU A 164 -5.43 -18.55 3.06
C GLU A 164 -5.69 -17.13 2.52
N CYS A 165 -4.65 -16.29 2.39
CA CYS A 165 -4.75 -14.92 1.88
C CYS A 165 -4.16 -14.82 0.47
N LEU A 166 -4.87 -14.11 -0.42
CA LEU A 166 -4.33 -13.59 -1.66
C LEU A 166 -3.99 -12.12 -1.46
N VAL A 167 -2.73 -11.74 -1.67
CA VAL A 167 -2.25 -10.36 -1.61
C VAL A 167 -2.17 -9.79 -3.02
N LEU A 168 -2.71 -8.60 -3.24
CA LEU A 168 -2.55 -7.81 -4.46
C LEU A 168 -1.51 -6.72 -4.20
N GLU A 169 -0.44 -6.72 -5.00
CA GLU A 169 0.73 -5.86 -4.81
C GLU A 169 1.39 -5.45 -6.12
N ASP A 170 1.93 -4.25 -6.17
CA ASP A 170 2.61 -3.70 -7.36
C ASP A 170 4.09 -3.37 -7.10
N ASN A 171 4.50 -3.24 -5.83
CA ASN A 171 5.82 -2.78 -5.44
C ASN A 171 6.73 -3.93 -4.99
N PRO A 172 8.03 -3.96 -5.40
CA PRO A 172 8.97 -5.00 -5.00
C PRO A 172 9.07 -5.24 -3.48
N ASN A 173 9.01 -4.17 -2.66
CA ASN A 173 9.03 -4.29 -1.20
C ASN A 173 7.78 -5.01 -0.66
N GLY A 174 6.60 -4.72 -1.22
CA GLY A 174 5.37 -5.38 -0.83
C GLY A 174 5.30 -6.82 -1.32
N ILE A 175 5.77 -7.08 -2.54
CA ILE A 175 5.91 -8.45 -3.09
C ILE A 175 6.81 -9.31 -2.19
N ALA A 176 7.97 -8.77 -1.79
CA ALA A 176 8.87 -9.46 -0.87
C ALA A 176 8.20 -9.72 0.50
N SER A 177 7.48 -8.73 1.02
CA SER A 177 6.74 -8.83 2.29
C SER A 177 5.66 -9.92 2.23
N ALA A 178 4.85 -9.97 1.16
CA ALA A 178 3.79 -10.96 0.99
C ALA A 178 4.35 -12.38 0.88
N LYS A 179 5.44 -12.56 0.12
CA LYS A 179 6.15 -13.84 0.01
C LYS A 179 6.71 -14.28 1.37
N ALA A 180 7.37 -13.37 2.10
CA ALA A 180 7.92 -13.66 3.43
C ALA A 180 6.83 -14.00 4.46
N ALA A 181 5.62 -13.43 4.32
CA ALA A 181 4.46 -13.77 5.15
C ALA A 181 3.86 -15.14 4.80
N GLY A 182 4.21 -15.74 3.67
CA GLY A 182 3.62 -17.00 3.20
C GLY A 182 2.23 -16.86 2.59
N CYS A 183 1.89 -15.67 2.10
CA CYS A 183 0.66 -15.40 1.37
C CYS A 183 0.77 -15.82 -0.10
N GLN A 184 -0.37 -16.09 -0.75
CA GLN A 184 -0.43 -16.13 -2.21
C GLN A 184 -0.38 -14.69 -2.74
N LEU A 185 0.15 -14.52 -3.95
CA LEU A 185 0.45 -13.20 -4.50
C LEU A 185 -0.11 -13.05 -5.91
N MET A 186 -0.84 -11.98 -6.15
CA MET A 186 -1.22 -11.48 -7.47
C MET A 186 -0.49 -10.15 -7.70
N VAL A 187 0.42 -10.13 -8.68
CA VAL A 187 1.16 -8.91 -9.04
C VAL A 187 0.25 -8.00 -9.87
N ILE A 188 0.14 -6.75 -9.45
CA ILE A 188 -0.62 -5.69 -10.09
C ILE A 188 0.35 -4.76 -10.82
N HIS A 189 0.07 -4.38 -12.04
CA HIS A 189 0.88 -3.43 -12.81
C HIS A 189 0.24 -2.04 -12.87
N ASP A 190 -1.08 -2.00 -12.80
CA ASP A 190 -1.88 -0.77 -12.87
C ASP A 190 -3.15 -0.92 -12.00
N THR A 191 -3.64 0.18 -11.46
CA THR A 191 -4.89 0.17 -10.67
C THR A 191 -6.10 -0.36 -11.47
N ASN A 192 -6.08 -0.30 -12.80
CA ASN A 192 -7.10 -0.91 -13.67
C ASN A 192 -7.04 -2.44 -13.70
N ASP A 193 -5.97 -3.04 -13.23
CA ASP A 193 -5.83 -4.49 -13.11
C ASP A 193 -6.70 -5.08 -11.99
N VAL A 194 -7.11 -4.27 -11.03
CA VAL A 194 -7.93 -4.68 -9.89
C VAL A 194 -9.38 -4.82 -10.33
N THR A 195 -9.71 -5.98 -10.90
CA THR A 195 -11.07 -6.36 -11.30
C THR A 195 -11.52 -7.63 -10.60
N TYR A 196 -12.83 -7.75 -10.39
CA TYR A 196 -13.42 -8.96 -9.82
C TYR A 196 -13.02 -10.23 -10.61
N ASP A 197 -13.15 -10.18 -11.94
CA ASP A 197 -12.89 -11.35 -12.78
C ASP A 197 -11.44 -11.81 -12.74
N ARG A 198 -10.47 -10.87 -12.76
CA ARG A 198 -9.04 -11.20 -12.64
C ARG A 198 -8.71 -11.79 -11.28
N ILE A 199 -9.25 -11.22 -10.20
CA ILE A 199 -9.03 -11.74 -8.83
C ILE A 199 -9.58 -13.15 -8.70
N VAL A 200 -10.79 -13.39 -9.18
CA VAL A 200 -11.43 -14.73 -9.14
C VAL A 200 -10.69 -15.73 -10.02
N ALA A 201 -10.20 -15.31 -11.19
CA ALA A 201 -9.38 -16.15 -12.05
C ALA A 201 -8.07 -16.58 -11.35
N GLU A 202 -7.38 -15.64 -10.69
CA GLU A 202 -6.15 -15.91 -9.92
C GLU A 202 -6.42 -16.89 -8.76
N ILE A 203 -7.55 -16.73 -8.04
CA ILE A 203 -7.93 -17.66 -6.96
C ILE A 203 -8.18 -19.09 -7.49
N LYS A 204 -8.78 -19.22 -8.67
CA LYS A 204 -9.11 -20.52 -9.27
C LYS A 204 -7.92 -21.21 -9.92
N SER A 205 -6.99 -20.44 -10.46
CA SER A 205 -5.82 -20.93 -11.19
C SER A 205 -4.61 -20.04 -10.88
N PRO A 206 -4.08 -20.11 -9.64
CA PRO A 206 -2.95 -19.29 -9.27
C PRO A 206 -1.76 -19.57 -10.19
N ALA A 207 -1.14 -18.51 -10.69
CA ALA A 207 0.07 -18.61 -11.49
C ALA A 207 1.12 -19.42 -10.71
N PRO A 208 1.90 -20.30 -11.37
CA PRO A 208 2.95 -21.04 -10.68
C PRO A 208 3.91 -20.04 -10.05
N THR A 209 4.02 -20.08 -8.72
CA THR A 209 5.01 -19.30 -7.99
C THR A 209 6.37 -19.78 -8.49
N THR A 210 7.00 -19.00 -9.35
CA THR A 210 8.40 -19.28 -9.77
C THR A 210 9.25 -19.29 -8.51
N ARG A 211 9.60 -20.49 -8.07
CA ARG A 211 10.62 -20.70 -7.04
C ARG A 211 11.95 -20.30 -7.69
N THR A 212 12.45 -19.14 -7.41
CA THR A 212 13.86 -18.78 -7.58
C THR A 212 14.40 -18.26 -6.27
#